data_6030375828ff2d3954ac25552f47b31b
#
_entry.id   6030375828ff2d3954ac25552f47b31b
#
_cell.length_a   1.000
_cell.length_b   1.000
_cell.length_c   1.000
_cell.angle_alpha   90.00
_cell.angle_beta   90.00
_cell.angle_gamma   90.00
#
_symmetry.space_group_name_H-M   'P 1'
#
loop_
_entity.id
_entity.type
_entity.pdbx_description
1 polymer ?
#
loop_
_entity_poly.entity_id
_entity_poly.type
_entity_poly.pdbx_seq_one_letter_code
_entity_poly.pdbx_strand_id
1 'polypeptide(L)'
;MLNYSVAELRENKTGRINDVAKTLAKYDINMHAFSMAESTDFGILRLIVSDVDKAVEVLRAENFAVMLTDVVCISCPNVAGSLSAILECLAVEQIFIEYMYAFAQGDTANVVIRPNDLKKCVQVLEKCQCDILNKNNL
;
A
#
# COMPACT_ATOMS: atom_id res chain seq x y z
N MET A 1 3.43 -10.08 12.56
CA MET A 1 3.93 -9.77 11.20
C MET A 1 2.78 -9.28 10.35
N LEU A 2 2.92 -8.12 9.81
CA LEU A 2 1.78 -7.38 9.34
C LEU A 2 1.93 -6.98 7.90
N ASN A 3 1.34 -7.81 7.07
CA ASN A 3 1.32 -7.62 5.64
C ASN A 3 -0.04 -7.08 5.24
N TYR A 4 -0.04 -5.96 4.55
CA TYR A 4 -1.23 -5.49 3.88
C TYR A 4 -1.21 -6.01 2.46
N SER A 5 -2.30 -6.62 2.07
CA SER A 5 -2.48 -6.98 0.68
C SER A 5 -3.05 -5.78 -0.06
N VAL A 6 -2.43 -5.47 -1.18
CA VAL A 6 -2.80 -4.35 -2.03
C VAL A 6 -3.43 -4.90 -3.29
N ALA A 7 -4.57 -4.36 -3.68
CA ALA A 7 -5.13 -4.64 -4.98
C ALA A 7 -4.42 -3.78 -6.03
N GLU A 8 -3.88 -4.40 -7.05
CA GLU A 8 -3.28 -3.71 -8.18
C GLU A 8 -4.18 -3.86 -9.40
N LEU A 9 -4.48 -2.75 -10.04
CA LEU A 9 -5.32 -2.69 -11.22
C LEU A 9 -4.48 -2.19 -12.40
N ARG A 10 -4.50 -2.93 -13.49
CA ARG A 10 -3.66 -2.66 -14.66
C ARG A 10 -4.52 -2.25 -15.86
N GLU A 11 -5.18 -1.12 -15.78
CA GLU A 11 -5.90 -0.55 -16.90
C GLU A 11 -5.85 0.96 -16.85
N ASN A 12 -5.47 1.58 -17.95
CA ASN A 12 -5.42 3.04 -18.06
C ASN A 12 -6.35 3.51 -19.16
N LYS A 13 -7.63 3.69 -18.82
CA LYS A 13 -8.63 4.30 -19.67
C LYS A 13 -9.33 5.40 -18.90
N THR A 14 -9.74 6.44 -19.61
CA THR A 14 -10.55 7.52 -19.02
C THR A 14 -11.75 6.95 -18.28
N GLY A 15 -11.92 7.34 -17.03
CA GLY A 15 -13.05 6.92 -16.20
C GLY A 15 -12.87 5.59 -15.47
N ARG A 16 -11.83 4.82 -15.73
CA ARG A 16 -11.64 3.50 -15.07
C ARG A 16 -11.38 3.63 -13.58
N ILE A 17 -10.63 4.64 -13.16
CA ILE A 17 -10.40 4.88 -11.71
C ILE A 17 -11.70 5.21 -11.02
N ASN A 18 -12.54 6.03 -11.64
CA ASN A 18 -13.87 6.34 -11.10
C ASN A 18 -14.76 5.08 -11.03
N ASP A 19 -14.67 4.21 -12.01
CA ASP A 19 -15.40 2.93 -11.99
C ASP A 19 -14.99 2.07 -10.80
N VAL A 20 -13.69 2.01 -10.50
CA VAL A 20 -13.17 1.33 -9.31
C VAL A 20 -13.73 1.94 -8.04
N ALA A 21 -13.65 3.26 -7.90
CA ALA A 21 -14.15 3.97 -6.73
C ALA A 21 -15.65 3.77 -6.53
N LYS A 22 -16.44 3.80 -7.60
CA LYS A 22 -17.88 3.54 -7.56
C LYS A 22 -18.18 2.10 -7.13
N THR A 23 -17.46 1.13 -7.66
CA THR A 23 -17.64 -0.27 -7.31
C THR A 23 -17.37 -0.49 -5.83
N LEU A 24 -16.27 0.03 -5.32
CA LEU A 24 -15.93 -0.09 -3.91
C LEU A 24 -16.95 0.61 -3.01
N ALA A 25 -17.41 1.80 -3.40
CA ALA A 25 -18.41 2.55 -2.65
C ALA A 25 -19.74 1.80 -2.56
N LYS A 26 -20.15 1.15 -3.65
CA LYS A 26 -21.38 0.35 -3.70
C LYS A 26 -21.42 -0.75 -2.65
N TYR A 27 -20.27 -1.32 -2.31
CA TYR A 27 -20.14 -2.39 -1.32
C TYR A 27 -19.58 -1.91 0.02
N ASP A 28 -19.60 -0.61 0.27
CA ASP A 28 -19.15 0.03 1.51
C ASP A 28 -17.69 -0.32 1.84
N ILE A 29 -16.85 -0.36 0.82
CA ILE A 29 -15.41 -0.60 0.97
C ILE A 29 -14.68 0.72 0.87
N ASN A 30 -13.98 1.09 1.95
CA ASN A 30 -13.20 2.32 2.01
C ASN A 30 -11.80 2.13 1.44
N MET A 31 -11.32 3.14 0.72
CA MET A 31 -9.93 3.23 0.27
C MET A 31 -9.14 4.03 1.29
N HIS A 32 -8.32 3.35 2.09
CA HIS A 32 -7.47 4.02 3.08
C HIS A 32 -6.30 4.75 2.43
N ALA A 33 -5.77 4.18 1.36
CA ALA A 33 -4.67 4.76 0.60
C ALA A 33 -4.73 4.28 -0.85
N PHE A 34 -4.18 5.08 -1.74
CA PHE A 34 -4.03 4.70 -3.12
C PHE A 34 -2.85 5.42 -3.75
N SER A 35 -2.28 4.80 -4.77
CA SER A 35 -1.30 5.44 -5.64
C SER A 35 -1.50 4.96 -7.06
N MET A 36 -1.22 5.81 -8.01
CA MET A 36 -1.32 5.48 -9.43
C MET A 36 0.02 5.70 -10.12
N ALA A 37 0.44 4.71 -10.90
CA ALA A 37 1.62 4.79 -11.73
C ALA A 37 1.24 4.51 -13.16
N GLU A 38 1.81 5.28 -14.09
CA GLU A 38 1.60 5.09 -15.53
C GLU A 38 2.84 4.53 -16.19
N SER A 39 2.62 3.64 -17.15
CA SER A 39 3.61 3.27 -18.15
C SER A 39 3.02 3.51 -19.54
N THR A 40 3.80 3.25 -20.59
CA THR A 40 3.38 3.51 -21.97
C THR A 40 2.12 2.73 -22.38
N ASP A 41 1.94 1.52 -21.84
CA ASP A 41 0.90 0.59 -22.28
C ASP A 41 -0.19 0.34 -21.22
N PHE A 42 0.04 0.67 -19.95
CA PHE A 42 -0.92 0.42 -18.88
C PHE A 42 -0.72 1.35 -17.68
N GLY A 43 -1.77 1.52 -16.90
CA GLY A 43 -1.71 2.16 -15.59
C GLY A 43 -1.83 1.12 -14.48
N ILE A 44 -1.19 1.37 -13.36
CA ILE A 44 -1.31 0.57 -12.16
C ILE A 44 -1.90 1.43 -11.06
N LEU A 45 -3.04 1.01 -10.53
CA LEU A 45 -3.64 1.60 -9.35
C LEU A 45 -3.42 0.65 -8.17
N ARG A 46 -2.69 1.13 -7.17
CA ARG A 46 -2.46 0.38 -5.92
C ARG A 46 -3.38 0.90 -4.84
N LEU A 47 -4.05 -0.02 -4.16
CA LEU A 47 -5.06 0.33 -3.15
C LEU A 47 -4.79 -0.40 -1.84
N ILE A 48 -4.99 0.32 -0.73
CA ILE A 48 -5.20 -0.28 0.58
C ILE A 48 -6.66 -0.03 0.93
N VAL A 49 -7.39 -1.10 1.18
CA VAL A 49 -8.83 -1.05 1.36
C VAL A 49 -9.23 -1.65 2.71
N SER A 50 -10.43 -1.31 3.17
CA SER A 50 -10.96 -1.78 4.46
C SER A 50 -11.27 -3.28 4.47
N ASP A 51 -11.62 -3.84 3.33
CA ASP A 51 -11.94 -5.27 3.18
C ASP A 51 -11.33 -5.80 1.88
N VAL A 52 -10.18 -6.42 2.00
CA VAL A 52 -9.39 -6.89 0.85
C VAL A 52 -10.10 -8.00 0.09
N ASP A 53 -10.61 -8.99 0.79
CA ASP A 53 -11.24 -10.16 0.16
C ASP A 53 -12.50 -9.75 -0.63
N LYS A 54 -13.32 -8.89 -0.03
CA LYS A 54 -14.52 -8.37 -0.69
C LYS A 54 -14.16 -7.48 -1.88
N ALA A 55 -13.14 -6.64 -1.73
CA ALA A 55 -12.67 -5.76 -2.82
C ALA A 55 -12.23 -6.60 -4.03
N VAL A 56 -11.43 -7.63 -3.81
CA VAL A 56 -10.99 -8.53 -4.88
C VAL A 56 -12.17 -9.18 -5.58
N GLU A 57 -13.13 -9.69 -4.81
CA GLU A 57 -14.33 -10.34 -5.34
C GLU A 57 -15.13 -9.39 -6.24
N VAL A 58 -15.48 -8.21 -5.72
CA VAL A 58 -16.36 -7.28 -6.44
C VAL A 58 -15.67 -6.64 -7.64
N LEU A 59 -14.37 -6.35 -7.55
CA LEU A 59 -13.64 -5.78 -8.67
C LEU A 59 -13.44 -6.80 -9.79
N ARG A 60 -13.15 -8.05 -9.46
CA ARG A 60 -13.06 -9.12 -10.46
C ARG A 60 -14.39 -9.38 -11.13
N ALA A 61 -15.49 -9.30 -10.39
CA ALA A 61 -16.84 -9.43 -10.95
C ALA A 61 -17.17 -8.34 -11.97
N GLU A 62 -16.56 -7.16 -11.83
CA GLU A 62 -16.70 -6.05 -12.79
C GLU A 62 -15.61 -6.08 -13.87
N ASN A 63 -14.93 -7.20 -14.03
CA ASN A 63 -13.89 -7.44 -15.06
C ASN A 63 -12.62 -6.61 -14.89
N PHE A 64 -12.32 -6.15 -13.70
CA PHE A 64 -11.01 -5.55 -13.43
C PHE A 64 -9.95 -6.64 -13.22
N ALA A 65 -8.76 -6.41 -13.77
CA ALA A 65 -7.60 -7.25 -13.48
C ALA A 65 -7.05 -6.88 -12.11
N VAL A 66 -7.17 -7.77 -11.15
CA VAL A 66 -6.77 -7.53 -9.75
C VAL A 66 -5.71 -8.53 -9.35
N MET A 67 -4.60 -8.01 -8.79
CA MET A 67 -3.55 -8.81 -8.17
C MET A 67 -3.40 -8.41 -6.71
N LEU A 68 -3.12 -9.39 -5.85
CA LEU A 68 -2.77 -9.14 -4.46
C LEU A 68 -1.26 -9.10 -4.31
N THR A 69 -0.78 -8.11 -3.59
CA THR A 69 0.64 -7.96 -3.27
C THR A 69 0.79 -7.65 -1.79
N ASP A 70 1.68 -8.37 -1.14
CA ASP A 70 1.98 -8.12 0.26
C ASP A 70 2.94 -6.93 0.40
N VAL A 71 2.60 -6.04 1.31
CA VAL A 71 3.39 -4.84 1.62
C VAL A 71 3.57 -4.72 3.12
N VAL A 72 4.54 -3.91 3.52
CA VAL A 72 4.73 -3.52 4.91
C VAL A 72 4.20 -2.10 5.08
N CYS A 73 3.41 -1.88 6.11
CA CYS A 73 2.95 -0.54 6.46
C CYS A 73 3.51 -0.17 7.83
N ILE A 74 4.17 0.98 7.91
CA ILE A 74 4.77 1.49 9.14
C ILE A 74 4.20 2.86 9.45
N SER A 75 4.16 3.19 10.75
CA SER A 75 3.76 4.50 11.22
C SER A 75 4.98 5.26 11.74
N CYS A 76 5.07 6.52 11.39
CA CYS A 76 6.09 7.41 11.92
C CYS A 76 5.49 8.80 12.19
N PRO A 77 6.14 9.61 13.04
CA PRO A 77 5.70 11.00 13.21
C PRO A 77 5.72 11.75 11.88
N ASN A 78 4.70 12.56 11.61
CA ASN A 78 4.62 13.36 10.39
C ASN A 78 5.44 14.64 10.54
N VAL A 79 6.76 14.48 10.69
CA VAL A 79 7.71 15.57 10.86
C VAL A 79 8.95 15.33 9.99
N ALA A 80 9.65 16.41 9.67
CA ALA A 80 10.85 16.33 8.84
C ALA A 80 11.88 15.38 9.46
N GLY A 81 12.45 14.51 8.63
CA GLY A 81 13.48 13.56 9.04
C GLY A 81 12.98 12.20 9.49
N SER A 82 11.69 12.03 9.82
CA SER A 82 11.15 10.74 10.27
C SER A 82 11.30 9.64 9.23
N LEU A 83 10.92 9.93 7.99
CA LEU A 83 11.06 8.97 6.89
C LEU A 83 12.54 8.64 6.62
N SER A 84 13.41 9.64 6.67
CA SER A 84 14.84 9.43 6.44
C SER A 84 15.45 8.45 7.44
N ALA A 85 15.06 8.52 8.70
CA ALA A 85 15.55 7.59 9.72
C ALA A 85 15.16 6.13 9.40
N ILE A 86 13.93 5.93 8.92
CA ILE A 86 13.44 4.61 8.52
C ILE A 86 14.19 4.09 7.29
N LEU A 87 14.33 4.94 6.28
CA LEU A 87 15.03 4.57 5.05
C LEU A 87 16.50 4.26 5.29
N GLU A 88 17.15 4.96 6.23
CA GLU A 88 18.51 4.67 6.66
C GLU A 88 18.64 3.23 7.20
N CYS A 89 17.72 2.83 8.09
CA CYS A 89 17.68 1.46 8.61
C CYS A 89 17.61 0.42 7.49
N LEU A 90 16.78 0.66 6.50
CA LEU A 90 16.61 -0.25 5.37
C LEU A 90 17.83 -0.26 4.45
N ALA A 91 18.41 0.91 4.22
CA ALA A 91 19.58 1.05 3.34
C ALA A 91 20.82 0.34 3.90
N VAL A 92 21.06 0.45 5.20
CA VAL A 92 22.19 -0.20 5.88
C VAL A 92 22.15 -1.71 5.69
N GLU A 93 20.96 -2.30 5.72
CA GLU A 93 20.75 -3.74 5.54
C GLU A 93 20.49 -4.14 4.08
N GLN A 94 20.70 -3.19 3.15
CA GLN A 94 20.58 -3.42 1.71
C GLN A 94 19.20 -3.91 1.28
N ILE A 95 18.14 -3.41 1.92
CA ILE A 95 16.76 -3.66 1.50
C ILE A 95 16.44 -2.76 0.32
N PHE A 96 16.13 -3.36 -0.82
CA PHE A 96 15.68 -2.64 -2.01
C PHE A 96 14.18 -2.40 -1.95
N ILE A 97 13.77 -1.16 -2.18
CA ILE A 97 12.36 -0.77 -2.21
C ILE A 97 11.90 -0.71 -3.67
N GLU A 98 10.96 -1.57 -4.02
CA GLU A 98 10.39 -1.61 -5.38
C GLU A 98 9.47 -0.42 -5.61
N TYR A 99 8.64 -0.12 -4.62
CA TYR A 99 7.81 1.09 -4.59
C TYR A 99 7.39 1.41 -3.17
N MET A 100 7.00 2.65 -2.94
CA MET A 100 6.46 3.09 -1.66
C MET A 100 5.52 4.27 -1.88
N TYR A 101 4.60 4.44 -0.97
CA TYR A 101 3.73 5.60 -0.90
C TYR A 101 3.28 5.82 0.55
N ALA A 102 2.75 7.00 0.84
CA ALA A 102 2.40 7.36 2.20
C ALA A 102 1.06 8.06 2.25
N PHE A 103 0.44 8.01 3.42
CA PHE A 103 -0.75 8.78 3.71
C PHE A 103 -0.70 9.28 5.16
N ALA A 104 -1.20 10.50 5.37
CA ALA A 104 -1.23 11.11 6.68
C ALA A 104 -2.46 10.66 7.47
N GLN A 105 -2.29 10.48 8.77
CA GLN A 105 -3.36 10.17 9.70
C GLN A 105 -3.12 10.95 10.99
N GLY A 106 -3.68 12.16 11.08
CA GLY A 106 -3.41 13.08 12.18
C GLY A 106 -1.94 13.50 12.23
N ASP A 107 -1.30 13.33 13.37
CA ASP A 107 0.11 13.68 13.57
C ASP A 107 1.07 12.61 13.07
N THR A 108 0.57 11.52 12.55
CA THR A 108 1.37 10.41 12.05
C THR A 108 1.30 10.32 10.53
N ALA A 109 2.35 9.76 9.95
CA ALA A 109 2.39 9.36 8.55
C ALA A 109 2.49 7.83 8.51
N ASN A 110 1.62 7.22 7.72
CA ASN A 110 1.67 5.79 7.45
C ASN A 110 2.37 5.58 6.13
N VAL A 111 3.43 4.78 6.11
CA VAL A 111 4.25 4.54 4.93
C VAL A 111 4.08 3.09 4.50
N VAL A 112 3.67 2.91 3.26
CA VAL A 112 3.48 1.60 2.64
C VAL A 112 4.71 1.30 1.82
N ILE A 113 5.35 0.16 2.08
CA ILE A 113 6.59 -0.23 1.43
C ILE A 113 6.43 -1.61 0.80
N ARG A 114 6.78 -1.71 -0.47
CA ARG A 114 6.97 -3.00 -1.15
C ARG A 114 8.47 -3.26 -1.29
N PRO A 115 9.06 -4.06 -0.39
CA PRO A 115 10.47 -4.41 -0.50
C PRO A 115 10.68 -5.62 -1.41
N ASN A 116 11.91 -5.83 -1.85
CA ASN A 116 12.29 -7.03 -2.59
C ASN A 116 12.25 -8.30 -1.72
N ASP A 117 12.48 -8.15 -0.41
CA ASP A 117 12.43 -9.25 0.56
C ASP A 117 11.59 -8.79 1.76
N LEU A 118 10.32 -9.19 1.74
CA LEU A 118 9.35 -8.79 2.75
C LEU A 118 9.74 -9.22 4.16
N LYS A 119 10.15 -10.48 4.30
CA LYS A 119 10.48 -11.07 5.59
C LYS A 119 11.70 -10.38 6.22
N LYS A 120 12.74 -10.16 5.43
CA LYS A 120 13.94 -9.44 5.88
C LYS A 120 13.62 -8.00 6.24
N CYS A 121 12.78 -7.34 5.44
CA CYS A 121 12.35 -5.96 5.70
C CYS A 121 11.66 -5.84 7.05
N VAL A 122 10.73 -6.73 7.35
CA VAL A 122 10.02 -6.75 8.64
C VAL A 122 11.01 -6.95 9.79
N GLN A 123 11.95 -7.87 9.66
CA GLN A 123 12.96 -8.13 10.68
C GLN A 123 13.84 -6.90 10.94
N VAL A 124 14.25 -6.21 9.89
CA VAL A 124 15.06 -4.98 10.00
C VAL A 124 14.27 -3.87 10.67
N LEU A 125 13.03 -3.66 10.28
CA LEU A 125 12.15 -2.64 10.86
C LEU A 125 11.87 -2.92 12.35
N GLU A 126 11.70 -4.16 12.73
CA GLU A 126 11.53 -4.55 14.13
C GLU A 126 12.79 -4.24 14.96
N LYS A 127 13.98 -4.51 14.43
CA LYS A 127 15.25 -4.15 15.07
C LYS A 127 15.42 -2.65 15.24
N CYS A 128 14.93 -1.87 14.30
CA CYS A 128 14.97 -0.40 14.35
C CYS A 128 13.85 0.19 15.20
N GLN A 129 13.03 -0.65 15.83
CA GLN A 129 11.91 -0.25 16.70
C GLN A 129 10.87 0.61 15.96
N CYS A 130 10.66 0.33 14.68
CA CYS A 130 9.61 0.99 13.90
C CYS A 130 8.25 0.39 14.22
N ASP A 131 7.22 1.24 14.24
CA ASP A 131 5.84 0.81 14.44
C ASP A 131 5.29 0.20 13.16
N ILE A 132 5.21 -1.13 13.13
CA ILE A 132 4.61 -1.85 12.00
C ILE A 132 3.11 -1.99 12.23
N LEU A 133 2.33 -1.49 11.29
CA LEU A 133 0.87 -1.49 11.38
C LEU A 133 0.27 -2.82 10.93
N ASN A 134 -0.86 -3.16 11.52
CA ASN A 134 -1.67 -4.30 11.12
C ASN A 134 -3.05 -3.85 10.62
N LYS A 135 -3.84 -4.79 10.12
CA LYS A 135 -5.17 -4.52 9.58
C LYS A 135 -6.08 -3.83 10.60
N ASN A 136 -5.83 -4.01 11.91
CA ASN A 136 -6.66 -3.45 12.96
C ASN A 136 -6.27 -2.02 13.36
N ASN A 137 -5.14 -1.52 12.86
CA ASN A 137 -4.63 -0.20 13.22
C ASN A 137 -4.97 0.89 12.19
N LEU A 138 -5.68 0.54 11.14
CA LEU A 138 -6.11 1.48 10.10
C LEU A 138 -7.52 1.97 10.30
#